data_d565b3a18521bd5794d097760d1cc37f
#
_entry.id   d565b3a18521bd5794d097760d1cc37f
#
_cell.length_a   1.000
_cell.length_b   1.000
_cell.length_c   1.000
_cell.angle_alpha   90.00
_cell.angle_beta   90.00
_cell.angle_gamma   90.00
#
_symmetry.space_group_name_H-M   'P 1'
#
loop_
_entity.id
_entity.type
_entity.pdbx_description
1 polymer ?
#
loop_
_entity_poly.entity_id
_entity_poly.type
_entity_poly.pdbx_seq_one_letter_code
_entity_poly.pdbx_strand_id
1 'polypeptide(L)'
;MRCSLFEIVAFRTPGGTRTLQSNEDLVEAGDLDALTKRIESLCSDGAWALVVDIRDRCRAALSRGKQLWPAAAYADYRVALDAPAMTAVSVLDSPAERFALGPFAEVLASRHRFEEMAAHLGRGPSQYGVAHERVVRGEDLRAYKSGLGDQDPFGLPLVLAPWEPAYTVPTYEPARLLAPTPPLPTFGQSVEKERQPQVRRLTSESESENALRELVSVWLSQSNGRSEVVSVEGSAADAVAALGCRHYRLGPLTASRAIDWMAWAAASGGAHGRRRGMAAGRHSALWALLELAGVAEPDLVVSEAVLEELAEALPEFRFYAWDDGAPATGWSLRIAIEDTSDGVAWALNAADARLD
;
A
#
# COMPACT_ATOMS: atom_id res chain seq x y z
N MET A 1 -32.11 36.42 -9.95
CA MET A 1 -33.13 35.36 -9.88
C MET A 1 -32.47 34.12 -9.32
N ARG A 2 -32.70 33.83 -8.02
CA ARG A 2 -32.18 32.62 -7.33
C ARG A 2 -33.26 31.55 -7.46
N CYS A 3 -33.02 30.48 -8.20
CA CYS A 3 -33.86 29.30 -8.19
C CYS A 3 -33.34 28.35 -7.07
N SER A 4 -34.11 28.28 -6.00
CA SER A 4 -34.03 27.25 -5.00
C SER A 4 -34.92 26.09 -5.45
N LEU A 5 -34.32 24.96 -5.84
CA LEU A 5 -35.02 23.71 -6.12
C LEU A 5 -34.53 22.68 -5.12
N PHE A 6 -35.17 22.60 -3.96
CA PHE A 6 -35.15 21.44 -3.10
C PHE A 6 -36.56 20.85 -3.09
N GLU A 7 -36.82 19.90 -3.98
CA GLU A 7 -38.01 19.07 -3.91
C GLU A 7 -37.79 17.91 -2.94
N ILE A 8 -38.63 17.90 -1.91
CA ILE A 8 -38.74 16.84 -0.91
C ILE A 8 -39.55 15.70 -1.54
N VAL A 9 -38.90 14.59 -1.85
CA VAL A 9 -39.60 13.34 -2.21
C VAL A 9 -40.02 12.62 -0.93
N ALA A 10 -41.30 12.75 -0.59
CA ALA A 10 -41.91 12.03 0.53
C ALA A 10 -42.43 10.67 0.04
N PHE A 11 -41.80 9.60 0.48
CA PHE A 11 -42.39 8.24 0.38
C PHE A 11 -43.34 7.99 1.57
N ARG A 12 -44.64 7.86 1.28
CA ARG A 12 -45.66 7.50 2.25
C ARG A 12 -45.67 5.98 2.44
N THR A 13 -45.28 5.49 3.61
CA THR A 13 -45.69 4.19 4.14
C THR A 13 -46.78 4.38 5.18
N PRO A 14 -47.82 3.52 5.27
CA PRO A 14 -48.91 3.69 6.26
C PRO A 14 -48.41 3.26 7.64
N GLY A 15 -48.33 4.18 8.56
CA GLY A 15 -48.08 3.89 9.98
C GLY A 15 -46.86 4.57 10.58
N GLY A 16 -46.87 5.89 10.69
CA GLY A 16 -45.85 6.68 11.44
C GLY A 16 -45.11 7.66 10.57
N THR A 17 -45.41 8.94 10.71
CA THR A 17 -44.66 10.04 10.10
C THR A 17 -43.28 10.13 10.77
N ARG A 18 -42.30 9.37 10.30
CA ARG A 18 -40.90 9.65 10.58
C ARG A 18 -40.56 10.91 9.77
N THR A 19 -40.53 12.05 10.44
CA THR A 19 -39.91 13.25 9.87
C THR A 19 -38.48 12.87 9.52
N LEU A 20 -38.14 12.85 8.20
CA LEU A 20 -36.79 12.63 7.77
C LEU A 20 -35.97 13.81 8.31
N GLN A 21 -35.09 13.55 9.28
CA GLN A 21 -34.15 14.54 9.77
C GLN A 21 -33.32 15.04 8.60
N SER A 22 -33.20 16.35 8.45
CA SER A 22 -32.30 16.92 7.44
C SER A 22 -30.85 16.59 7.76
N ASN A 23 -29.97 16.63 6.76
CA ASN A 23 -28.54 16.48 6.99
C ASN A 23 -28.04 17.50 8.04
N GLU A 24 -28.60 18.69 8.04
CA GLU A 24 -28.27 19.75 9.00
C GLU A 24 -28.65 19.37 10.42
N ASP A 25 -29.87 18.85 10.62
CA ASP A 25 -30.33 18.41 11.96
C ASP A 25 -29.44 17.30 12.52
N LEU A 26 -29.00 16.35 11.68
CA LEU A 26 -28.09 15.27 12.09
C LEU A 26 -26.71 15.80 12.50
N VAL A 27 -26.16 16.74 11.73
CA VAL A 27 -24.87 17.39 12.05
C VAL A 27 -25.00 18.22 13.32
N GLU A 28 -26.13 18.94 13.52
CA GLU A 28 -26.35 19.71 14.74
C GLU A 28 -26.58 18.81 15.96
N ALA A 29 -27.23 17.66 15.80
CA ALA A 29 -27.35 16.66 16.86
C ALA A 29 -26.03 16.05 17.26
N GLY A 30 -25.07 15.94 16.32
CA GLY A 30 -23.76 15.35 16.56
C GLY A 30 -23.76 13.82 16.72
N ASP A 31 -24.81 13.16 16.24
CA ASP A 31 -24.98 11.72 16.34
C ASP A 31 -24.21 11.02 15.22
N LEU A 32 -23.01 10.48 15.55
CA LEU A 32 -22.12 9.81 14.59
C LEU A 32 -22.75 8.55 13.99
N ASP A 33 -23.53 7.79 14.76
CA ASP A 33 -24.19 6.57 14.27
C ASP A 33 -25.29 6.90 13.26
N ALA A 34 -26.10 7.93 13.56
CA ALA A 34 -27.13 8.39 12.64
C ALA A 34 -26.52 8.98 11.36
N LEU A 35 -25.43 9.75 11.47
CA LEU A 35 -24.69 10.28 10.32
C LEU A 35 -24.11 9.15 9.46
N THR A 36 -23.49 8.15 10.06
CA THR A 36 -22.94 6.99 9.33
C THR A 36 -24.03 6.25 8.58
N LYS A 37 -25.15 5.92 9.23
CA LYS A 37 -26.32 5.29 8.59
C LYS A 37 -26.90 6.13 7.45
N ARG A 38 -26.93 7.46 7.63
CA ARG A 38 -27.39 8.36 6.58
C ARG A 38 -26.46 8.37 5.38
N ILE A 39 -25.14 8.39 5.60
CA ILE A 39 -24.14 8.28 4.53
C ILE A 39 -24.32 6.96 3.78
N GLU A 40 -24.48 5.84 4.49
CA GLU A 40 -24.69 4.51 3.86
C GLU A 40 -25.96 4.49 2.99
N SER A 41 -27.08 5.04 3.49
CA SER A 41 -28.31 5.15 2.71
C SER A 41 -28.10 5.98 1.45
N LEU A 42 -27.47 7.15 1.57
CA LEU A 42 -27.21 8.03 0.43
C LEU A 42 -26.26 7.42 -0.62
N CYS A 43 -25.25 6.66 -0.15
CA CYS A 43 -24.38 5.89 -1.05
C CYS A 43 -25.16 4.83 -1.81
N SER A 44 -26.05 4.09 -1.12
CA SER A 44 -26.91 3.08 -1.75
C SER A 44 -27.87 3.67 -2.78
N ASP A 45 -28.31 4.89 -2.56
CA ASP A 45 -29.20 5.64 -3.47
C ASP A 45 -28.44 6.36 -4.60
N GLY A 46 -27.09 6.32 -4.59
CA GLY A 46 -26.25 7.06 -5.52
C GLY A 46 -26.30 8.58 -5.36
N ALA A 47 -26.75 9.07 -4.23
CA ALA A 47 -26.97 10.50 -3.94
C ALA A 47 -25.68 11.21 -3.53
N TRP A 48 -24.63 11.12 -4.34
CA TRP A 48 -23.27 11.56 -4.03
C TRP A 48 -23.15 13.02 -3.63
N ALA A 49 -23.92 13.90 -4.25
CA ALA A 49 -23.94 15.32 -3.88
C ALA A 49 -24.37 15.53 -2.41
N LEU A 50 -25.27 14.70 -1.89
CA LEU A 50 -25.72 14.77 -0.50
C LEU A 50 -24.68 14.14 0.46
N VAL A 51 -23.93 13.12 0.02
CA VAL A 51 -22.79 12.57 0.77
C VAL A 51 -21.72 13.64 0.95
N VAL A 52 -21.37 14.34 -0.14
CA VAL A 52 -20.42 15.46 -0.12
C VAL A 52 -20.91 16.61 0.77
N ASP A 53 -22.22 16.95 0.72
CA ASP A 53 -22.82 17.96 1.62
C ASP A 53 -22.67 17.58 3.10
N ILE A 54 -22.97 16.33 3.48
CA ILE A 54 -22.75 15.85 4.86
C ILE A 54 -21.29 15.98 5.25
N ARG A 55 -20.36 15.54 4.41
CA ARG A 55 -18.92 15.66 4.63
C ARG A 55 -18.52 17.09 4.96
N ASP A 56 -18.93 18.03 4.11
CA ASP A 56 -18.53 19.44 4.23
C ASP A 56 -19.16 20.09 5.48
N ARG A 57 -20.41 19.76 5.81
CA ARG A 57 -21.05 20.20 7.05
C ARG A 57 -20.38 19.62 8.30
N CYS A 58 -19.98 18.34 8.28
CA CYS A 58 -19.25 17.73 9.38
C CYS A 58 -17.89 18.40 9.57
N ARG A 59 -17.17 18.75 8.49
CA ARG A 59 -15.92 19.51 8.55
C ARG A 59 -16.13 20.92 9.10
N ALA A 60 -17.12 21.63 8.61
CA ALA A 60 -17.46 22.97 9.10
C ALA A 60 -17.89 22.96 10.59
N ALA A 61 -18.45 21.87 11.08
CA ALA A 61 -18.84 21.72 12.48
C ALA A 61 -17.65 21.66 13.45
N LEU A 62 -16.44 21.32 12.98
CA LEU A 62 -15.22 21.35 13.79
C LEU A 62 -14.92 22.75 14.32
N SER A 63 -15.13 23.80 13.54
CA SER A 63 -14.97 25.19 13.99
C SER A 63 -15.92 25.59 15.12
N ARG A 64 -17.01 24.84 15.29
CA ARG A 64 -17.98 24.98 16.38
C ARG A 64 -17.75 24.00 17.53
N GLY A 65 -16.61 23.32 17.56
CA GLY A 65 -16.20 22.39 18.60
C GLY A 65 -16.83 20.99 18.50
N LYS A 66 -17.55 20.66 17.40
CA LYS A 66 -18.14 19.33 17.21
C LYS A 66 -17.13 18.38 16.56
N GLN A 67 -16.87 17.24 17.20
CA GLN A 67 -15.90 16.25 16.76
C GLN A 67 -16.52 15.26 15.75
N LEU A 68 -16.95 15.77 14.58
CA LEU A 68 -17.61 14.98 13.53
C LEU A 68 -16.67 14.52 12.42
N TRP A 69 -15.35 14.62 12.63
CA TRP A 69 -14.35 14.16 11.69
C TRP A 69 -14.49 12.67 11.31
N PRO A 70 -14.98 11.72 12.19
CA PRO A 70 -15.15 10.33 11.77
C PRO A 70 -16.20 10.18 10.67
N ALA A 71 -17.33 10.90 10.78
CA ALA A 71 -18.36 10.89 9.74
C ALA A 71 -17.86 11.53 8.43
N ALA A 72 -17.12 12.65 8.53
CA ALA A 72 -16.52 13.29 7.36
C ALA A 72 -15.49 12.37 6.66
N ALA A 73 -14.64 11.69 7.42
CA ALA A 73 -13.65 10.76 6.90
C ALA A 73 -14.32 9.53 6.26
N TYR A 74 -15.38 9.02 6.89
CA TYR A 74 -16.15 7.92 6.32
C TYR A 74 -16.83 8.32 5.01
N ALA A 75 -17.40 9.54 4.95
CA ALA A 75 -17.98 10.06 3.70
C ALA A 75 -16.94 10.17 2.58
N ASP A 76 -15.74 10.71 2.86
CA ASP A 76 -14.65 10.75 1.88
C ASP A 76 -14.23 9.36 1.39
N TYR A 77 -14.08 8.41 2.33
CA TYR A 77 -13.74 7.04 1.97
C TYR A 77 -14.80 6.41 1.06
N ARG A 78 -16.09 6.59 1.38
CA ARG A 78 -17.19 6.09 0.55
C ARG A 78 -17.27 6.78 -0.81
N VAL A 79 -16.95 8.08 -0.88
CA VAL A 79 -16.82 8.80 -2.15
C VAL A 79 -15.67 8.23 -2.98
N ALA A 80 -14.49 8.02 -2.38
CA ALA A 80 -13.36 7.39 -3.08
C ALA A 80 -13.68 6.00 -3.61
N LEU A 81 -14.45 5.22 -2.82
CA LEU A 81 -14.71 3.81 -3.10
C LEU A 81 -15.81 3.60 -4.13
N ASP A 82 -16.91 4.34 -4.05
CA ASP A 82 -18.16 3.97 -4.73
C ASP A 82 -18.71 5.06 -5.66
N ALA A 83 -18.27 6.33 -5.53
CA ALA A 83 -18.79 7.42 -6.35
C ALA A 83 -18.27 7.33 -7.81
N PRO A 84 -18.97 7.91 -8.80
CA PRO A 84 -18.43 8.06 -10.14
C PRO A 84 -17.10 8.79 -10.16
N ALA A 85 -16.20 8.44 -11.10
CA ALA A 85 -14.81 8.92 -11.16
C ALA A 85 -14.68 10.45 -10.97
N MET A 86 -15.52 11.23 -11.65
CA MET A 86 -15.55 12.69 -11.52
C MET A 86 -15.72 13.18 -10.07
N THR A 87 -16.57 12.52 -9.30
CA THR A 87 -16.80 12.86 -7.89
C THR A 87 -15.71 12.25 -7.01
N ALA A 88 -15.32 11.00 -7.29
CA ALA A 88 -14.36 10.25 -6.50
C ALA A 88 -12.99 10.95 -6.44
N VAL A 89 -12.49 11.52 -7.54
CA VAL A 89 -11.20 12.24 -7.56
C VAL A 89 -11.16 13.48 -6.65
N SER A 90 -12.32 14.01 -6.27
CA SER A 90 -12.41 15.21 -5.39
C SER A 90 -11.87 14.99 -3.97
N VAL A 91 -11.63 13.74 -3.57
CA VAL A 91 -11.15 13.42 -2.22
C VAL A 91 -9.65 13.14 -2.16
N LEU A 92 -8.93 13.11 -3.29
CA LEU A 92 -7.51 12.75 -3.33
C LEU A 92 -6.63 13.56 -2.38
N ASP A 93 -6.89 14.87 -2.28
CA ASP A 93 -6.11 15.78 -1.42
C ASP A 93 -6.77 16.00 -0.05
N SER A 94 -7.71 15.13 0.33
CA SER A 94 -8.42 15.25 1.61
C SER A 94 -7.51 14.86 2.78
N PRO A 95 -7.42 15.70 3.83
CA PRO A 95 -6.69 15.34 5.05
C PRO A 95 -7.34 14.17 5.81
N ALA A 96 -8.55 13.76 5.42
CA ALA A 96 -9.26 12.63 6.00
C ALA A 96 -8.68 11.27 5.57
N GLU A 97 -7.85 11.23 4.54
CA GLU A 97 -7.15 10.01 4.08
C GLU A 97 -6.48 9.27 5.24
N ARG A 98 -5.91 10.00 6.19
CA ARG A 98 -5.27 9.42 7.39
C ARG A 98 -6.19 8.54 8.26
N PHE A 99 -7.50 8.59 8.07
CA PHE A 99 -8.49 7.78 8.77
C PHE A 99 -9.16 6.73 7.88
N ALA A 100 -8.81 6.69 6.60
CA ALA A 100 -9.30 5.71 5.66
C ALA A 100 -8.60 4.36 5.85
N LEU A 101 -9.19 3.30 5.30
CA LEU A 101 -8.61 1.94 5.33
C LEU A 101 -7.34 1.81 4.47
N GLY A 102 -7.10 2.75 3.57
CA GLY A 102 -5.90 2.85 2.76
C GLY A 102 -5.79 4.21 2.08
N PRO A 103 -4.68 4.48 1.37
CA PRO A 103 -4.52 5.71 0.60
C PRO A 103 -5.64 5.89 -0.42
N PHE A 104 -6.16 7.10 -0.55
CA PHE A 104 -7.26 7.34 -1.51
C PHE A 104 -6.85 7.05 -2.95
N ALA A 105 -5.59 7.27 -3.32
CA ALA A 105 -5.07 6.87 -4.62
C ALA A 105 -5.25 5.36 -4.87
N GLU A 106 -4.94 4.51 -3.89
CA GLU A 106 -5.11 3.06 -3.98
C GLU A 106 -6.58 2.66 -3.96
N VAL A 107 -7.41 3.32 -3.15
CA VAL A 107 -8.87 3.08 -3.09
C VAL A 107 -9.52 3.39 -4.44
N LEU A 108 -9.26 4.59 -5.00
CA LEU A 108 -9.78 4.98 -6.32
C LEU A 108 -9.30 4.00 -7.41
N ALA A 109 -8.01 3.70 -7.44
CA ALA A 109 -7.44 2.79 -8.42
C ALA A 109 -7.98 1.36 -8.30
N SER A 110 -8.54 0.95 -7.17
CA SER A 110 -9.21 -0.34 -7.02
C SER A 110 -10.57 -0.41 -7.72
N ARG A 111 -11.18 0.73 -8.05
CA ARG A 111 -12.55 0.84 -8.60
C ARG A 111 -12.61 1.42 -10.00
N HIS A 112 -11.73 2.37 -10.31
CA HIS A 112 -11.76 3.11 -11.56
C HIS A 112 -10.52 2.82 -12.40
N ARG A 113 -10.68 2.76 -13.72
CA ARG A 113 -9.57 2.78 -14.67
C ARG A 113 -8.98 4.18 -14.76
N PHE A 114 -7.70 4.28 -15.13
CA PHE A 114 -7.06 5.59 -15.24
C PHE A 114 -7.77 6.50 -16.25
N GLU A 115 -8.20 5.95 -17.37
CA GLU A 115 -8.94 6.66 -18.43
C GLU A 115 -10.19 7.38 -17.90
N GLU A 116 -10.93 6.74 -16.98
CA GLU A 116 -12.16 7.31 -16.39
C GLU A 116 -11.88 8.51 -15.49
N MET A 117 -10.70 8.54 -14.90
CA MET A 117 -10.29 9.58 -13.94
C MET A 117 -9.47 10.71 -14.58
N ALA A 118 -8.73 10.42 -15.64
CA ALA A 118 -7.69 11.29 -16.21
C ALA A 118 -8.17 12.73 -16.50
N ALA A 119 -9.41 12.87 -17.03
CA ALA A 119 -9.97 14.19 -17.34
C ALA A 119 -10.34 15.03 -16.09
N HIS A 120 -10.42 14.39 -14.92
CA HIS A 120 -10.88 14.99 -13.67
C HIS A 120 -9.77 15.15 -12.65
N LEU A 121 -8.63 14.49 -12.86
CA LEU A 121 -7.46 14.60 -12.00
C LEU A 121 -6.80 15.98 -12.15
N GLY A 122 -6.50 16.63 -11.02
CA GLY A 122 -5.65 17.81 -10.98
C GLY A 122 -4.21 17.45 -11.37
N ARG A 123 -3.35 18.46 -11.58
CA ARG A 123 -1.91 18.25 -11.77
C ARG A 123 -1.22 18.21 -10.41
N GLY A 124 -0.43 17.19 -10.14
CA GLY A 124 0.33 17.11 -8.90
C GLY A 124 0.65 15.69 -8.42
N PRO A 125 1.26 15.54 -7.25
CA PRO A 125 1.69 14.24 -6.70
C PRO A 125 0.57 13.22 -6.57
N SER A 126 -0.63 13.63 -6.19
CA SER A 126 -1.80 12.75 -6.03
C SER A 126 -2.23 12.08 -7.33
N GLN A 127 -2.06 12.78 -8.48
CA GLN A 127 -2.32 12.21 -9.80
C GLN A 127 -1.36 11.06 -10.11
N TYR A 128 -0.07 11.24 -9.80
CA TYR A 128 0.92 10.18 -9.94
C TYR A 128 0.65 9.00 -9.02
N GLY A 129 0.20 9.27 -7.78
CA GLY A 129 -0.24 8.22 -6.87
C GLY A 129 -1.28 7.30 -7.50
N VAL A 130 -2.32 7.88 -8.10
CA VAL A 130 -3.37 7.12 -8.83
C VAL A 130 -2.79 6.40 -10.06
N ALA A 131 -1.94 7.08 -10.85
CA ALA A 131 -1.33 6.49 -12.03
C ALA A 131 -0.51 5.24 -11.68
N HIS A 132 0.42 5.34 -10.72
CA HIS A 132 1.22 4.20 -10.28
C HIS A 132 0.40 3.09 -9.63
N GLU A 133 -0.68 3.42 -8.90
CA GLU A 133 -1.62 2.42 -8.39
C GLU A 133 -2.36 1.68 -9.52
N ARG A 134 -2.60 2.33 -10.66
CA ARG A 134 -3.16 1.65 -11.86
C ARG A 134 -2.11 0.84 -12.60
N VAL A 135 -0.86 1.32 -12.64
CA VAL A 135 0.26 0.55 -13.22
C VAL A 135 0.44 -0.78 -12.49
N VAL A 136 0.46 -0.80 -11.15
CA VAL A 136 0.58 -2.07 -10.39
C VAL A 136 -0.61 -3.01 -10.58
N ARG A 137 -1.73 -2.49 -11.11
CA ARG A 137 -2.91 -3.27 -11.54
C ARG A 137 -2.87 -3.66 -13.03
N GLY A 138 -1.75 -3.41 -13.71
CA GLY A 138 -1.48 -3.86 -15.07
C GLY A 138 -1.87 -2.88 -16.17
N GLU A 139 -2.16 -1.61 -15.87
CA GLU A 139 -2.38 -0.62 -16.93
C GLU A 139 -1.05 -0.08 -17.47
N ASP A 140 -0.96 0.07 -18.79
CA ASP A 140 0.12 0.81 -19.48
C ASP A 140 -0.32 2.27 -19.64
N LEU A 141 0.32 3.17 -18.92
CA LEU A 141 -0.02 4.58 -18.88
C LEU A 141 1.01 5.47 -19.55
N ARG A 142 1.93 4.93 -20.36
CA ARG A 142 2.94 5.71 -21.11
C ARG A 142 2.32 6.79 -21.99
N ALA A 143 1.18 6.52 -22.59
CA ALA A 143 0.46 7.48 -23.41
C ALA A 143 -0.06 8.71 -22.63
N TYR A 144 -0.22 8.60 -21.32
CA TYR A 144 -0.72 9.67 -20.46
C TYR A 144 0.41 10.52 -19.84
N LYS A 145 1.68 10.15 -20.02
CA LYS A 145 2.84 10.79 -19.38
C LYS A 145 2.88 12.30 -19.59
N SER A 146 2.56 12.79 -20.78
CA SER A 146 2.56 14.23 -21.10
C SER A 146 1.46 15.02 -20.38
N GLY A 147 0.40 14.37 -19.92
CA GLY A 147 -0.70 14.98 -19.15
C GLY A 147 -0.46 15.01 -17.64
N LEU A 148 0.43 14.18 -17.15
CA LEU A 148 0.88 14.15 -15.77
C LEU A 148 1.92 15.27 -15.59
N GLY A 149 1.92 16.01 -14.51
CA GLY A 149 2.91 17.08 -14.25
C GLY A 149 4.35 16.56 -14.19
N ASP A 150 5.28 17.38 -13.69
CA ASP A 150 6.71 17.02 -13.62
C ASP A 150 7.13 16.50 -12.23
N GLN A 151 6.20 16.34 -11.31
CA GLN A 151 6.47 15.97 -9.91
C GLN A 151 6.01 14.53 -9.61
N ASP A 152 6.67 13.56 -10.22
CA ASP A 152 6.45 12.15 -9.89
C ASP A 152 7.17 11.79 -8.58
N PRO A 153 6.45 11.48 -7.49
CA PRO A 153 7.08 11.15 -6.21
C PRO A 153 7.76 9.78 -6.20
N PHE A 154 7.51 8.94 -7.19
CA PHE A 154 8.08 7.60 -7.29
C PHE A 154 9.21 7.51 -8.32
N GLY A 155 9.19 8.38 -9.34
CA GLY A 155 10.19 8.36 -10.41
C GLY A 155 10.24 7.03 -11.17
N LEU A 156 9.13 6.28 -11.26
CA LEU A 156 9.07 4.97 -11.88
C LEU A 156 8.42 5.02 -13.27
N PRO A 157 8.72 4.07 -14.16
CA PRO A 157 8.00 3.91 -15.41
C PRO A 157 6.50 3.70 -15.20
N LEU A 158 5.70 4.31 -16.08
CA LEU A 158 4.23 4.20 -16.09
C LEU A 158 3.73 2.92 -16.77
N VAL A 159 4.52 1.88 -16.70
CA VAL A 159 4.23 0.52 -17.19
C VAL A 159 5.01 -0.47 -16.33
N LEU A 160 4.52 -1.70 -16.21
CA LEU A 160 5.29 -2.77 -15.57
C LEU A 160 6.35 -3.29 -16.57
N ALA A 161 7.55 -3.54 -16.06
CA ALA A 161 8.54 -4.28 -16.83
C ALA A 161 8.08 -5.75 -17.01
N PRO A 162 8.47 -6.43 -18.10
CA PRO A 162 7.99 -7.78 -18.38
C PRO A 162 8.32 -8.84 -17.31
N TRP A 163 9.33 -8.59 -16.50
CA TRP A 163 9.76 -9.47 -15.40
C TRP A 163 9.13 -9.12 -14.04
N GLU A 164 8.48 -7.96 -13.93
CA GLU A 164 7.74 -7.62 -12.73
C GLU A 164 6.54 -8.57 -12.51
N PRO A 165 6.09 -8.77 -11.27
CA PRO A 165 4.95 -9.64 -10.96
C PRO A 165 3.61 -9.04 -11.42
N ALA A 166 2.61 -9.92 -11.52
CA ALA A 166 1.24 -9.49 -11.28
C ALA A 166 1.11 -9.29 -9.76
N TYR A 167 1.18 -8.03 -9.32
CA TYR A 167 1.22 -7.69 -7.90
C TYR A 167 -0.03 -8.14 -7.15
N THR A 168 0.16 -8.59 -5.91
CA THR A 168 -0.91 -8.95 -4.99
C THR A 168 -1.56 -7.69 -4.42
N VAL A 169 -2.60 -7.20 -5.09
CA VAL A 169 -3.28 -5.94 -4.75
C VAL A 169 -4.46 -6.14 -3.80
N PRO A 170 -4.74 -5.18 -2.91
CA PRO A 170 -5.89 -5.26 -2.02
C PRO A 170 -7.22 -4.96 -2.72
N THR A 171 -8.29 -5.42 -2.08
CA THR A 171 -9.67 -5.07 -2.41
C THR A 171 -10.29 -4.28 -1.25
N TYR A 172 -10.96 -3.18 -1.59
CA TYR A 172 -11.62 -2.31 -0.63
C TYR A 172 -13.11 -2.53 -0.62
N GLU A 173 -13.69 -2.58 0.59
CA GLU A 173 -15.12 -2.65 0.86
C GLU A 173 -15.51 -1.55 1.86
N PRO A 174 -16.81 -1.20 2.00
CA PRO A 174 -17.24 -0.11 2.89
C PRO A 174 -16.73 -0.19 4.33
N ALA A 175 -16.62 -1.40 4.88
CA ALA A 175 -16.25 -1.62 6.29
C ALA A 175 -14.91 -2.35 6.49
N ARG A 176 -14.25 -2.79 5.42
CA ARG A 176 -13.03 -3.61 5.54
C ARG A 176 -12.10 -3.50 4.33
N LEU A 177 -10.84 -3.74 4.62
CA LEU A 177 -9.79 -3.96 3.63
C LEU A 177 -9.48 -5.47 3.57
N LEU A 178 -9.54 -6.03 2.38
CA LEU A 178 -9.05 -7.38 2.09
C LEU A 178 -7.69 -7.23 1.42
N ALA A 179 -6.61 -7.41 2.19
CA ALA A 179 -5.24 -7.36 1.69
C ALA A 179 -4.66 -8.78 1.75
N PRO A 180 -4.75 -9.56 0.66
CA PRO A 180 -4.17 -10.89 0.62
C PRO A 180 -2.65 -10.81 0.78
N THR A 181 -2.08 -11.84 1.39
CA THR A 181 -0.63 -12.03 1.45
C THR A 181 -0.19 -12.84 0.24
N PRO A 182 0.92 -12.50 -0.41
CA PRO A 182 1.46 -13.34 -1.48
C PRO A 182 1.69 -14.78 -0.98
N PRO A 183 1.44 -15.81 -1.81
CA PRO A 183 1.52 -17.19 -1.36
C PRO A 183 2.96 -17.59 -1.01
N LEU A 184 3.14 -18.29 0.12
CA LEU A 184 4.42 -18.84 0.53
C LEU A 184 4.87 -19.94 -0.45
N PRO A 185 6.18 -20.10 -0.68
CA PRO A 185 6.71 -21.23 -1.43
C PRO A 185 6.59 -22.53 -0.63
N THR A 186 6.79 -23.65 -1.32
CA THR A 186 7.01 -24.91 -0.62
C THR A 186 8.43 -24.88 0.00
N PHE A 187 8.48 -25.06 1.31
CA PHE A 187 9.76 -25.12 2.01
C PHE A 187 10.42 -26.48 1.83
N GLY A 188 11.74 -26.46 1.64
CA GLY A 188 12.58 -27.66 1.59
C GLY A 188 12.71 -28.34 2.96
N GLN A 189 13.68 -29.26 3.05
CA GLN A 189 14.01 -29.91 4.34
C GLN A 189 14.60 -28.86 5.31
N SER A 190 14.41 -29.13 6.61
CA SER A 190 15.02 -28.30 7.65
C SER A 190 16.55 -28.38 7.56
N VAL A 191 17.16 -27.21 7.57
CA VAL A 191 18.61 -27.07 7.69
C VAL A 191 18.91 -26.89 9.17
N GLU A 192 19.77 -27.75 9.72
CA GLU A 192 20.29 -27.62 11.07
C GLU A 192 21.77 -27.21 10.98
N LYS A 193 22.10 -26.05 11.54
CA LYS A 193 23.51 -25.63 11.68
C LYS A 193 23.90 -25.69 13.13
N GLU A 194 24.74 -26.65 13.47
CA GLU A 194 25.25 -26.87 14.85
C GLU A 194 26.06 -25.67 15.40
N ARG A 195 26.64 -24.86 14.55
CA ARG A 195 27.37 -23.63 14.87
C ARG A 195 26.96 -22.48 13.98
N GLN A 196 27.01 -21.27 14.54
CA GLN A 196 27.00 -20.06 13.70
C GLN A 196 28.16 -20.16 12.70
N PRO A 197 27.89 -19.99 11.40
CA PRO A 197 28.96 -20.00 10.42
C PRO A 197 29.96 -18.89 10.78
N GLN A 198 31.26 -19.18 10.64
CA GLN A 198 32.31 -18.16 10.69
C GLN A 198 32.34 -17.43 9.34
N VAL A 199 31.21 -16.85 8.95
CA VAL A 199 31.13 -16.04 7.73
C VAL A 199 31.58 -14.63 8.03
N ARG A 200 32.25 -14.04 7.10
CA ARG A 200 32.59 -12.63 7.15
C ARG A 200 31.31 -11.82 6.93
N ARG A 201 30.84 -11.18 8.00
CA ARG A 201 29.82 -10.14 7.85
C ARG A 201 30.45 -8.98 7.08
N LEU A 202 29.74 -8.46 6.11
CA LEU A 202 30.09 -7.20 5.48
C LEU A 202 29.92 -6.09 6.52
N THR A 203 30.57 -4.96 6.32
CA THR A 203 30.49 -3.83 7.29
C THR A 203 29.05 -3.47 7.56
N SER A 204 28.68 -3.33 8.84
CA SER A 204 27.35 -2.93 9.26
C SER A 204 26.93 -1.59 8.60
N GLU A 205 25.64 -1.48 8.27
CA GLU A 205 25.01 -0.29 7.68
C GLU A 205 25.35 -0.04 6.20
N SER A 206 25.44 -1.10 5.39
CA SER A 206 25.49 -0.94 3.93
C SER A 206 24.17 -0.38 3.39
N GLU A 207 24.24 0.35 2.28
CA GLU A 207 23.04 0.92 1.61
C GLU A 207 22.05 -0.20 1.26
N SER A 208 22.53 -1.36 0.83
CA SER A 208 21.71 -2.54 0.56
C SER A 208 20.97 -3.07 1.80
N GLU A 209 21.60 -3.10 3.00
CA GLU A 209 20.91 -3.47 4.24
C GLU A 209 19.85 -2.43 4.62
N ASN A 210 20.14 -1.15 4.42
CA ASN A 210 19.19 -0.07 4.68
C ASN A 210 17.99 -0.14 3.72
N ALA A 211 18.21 -0.41 2.45
CA ALA A 211 17.15 -0.58 1.47
C ALA A 211 16.23 -1.77 1.80
N LEU A 212 16.80 -2.89 2.26
CA LEU A 212 16.01 -4.02 2.74
C LEU A 212 15.22 -3.68 4.02
N ARG A 213 15.80 -2.90 4.93
CA ARG A 213 15.11 -2.45 6.17
C ARG A 213 13.99 -1.47 5.86
N GLU A 214 14.15 -0.64 4.82
CA GLU A 214 13.13 0.32 4.39
C GLU A 214 11.84 -0.37 3.91
N LEU A 215 11.90 -1.61 3.42
CA LEU A 215 10.71 -2.41 3.07
C LEU A 215 9.71 -2.55 4.24
N VAL A 216 10.18 -2.45 5.46
CA VAL A 216 9.37 -2.62 6.68
C VAL A 216 9.40 -1.39 7.59
N SER A 217 9.83 -0.23 7.07
CA SER A 217 10.00 1.01 7.84
C SER A 217 8.72 1.45 8.57
N VAL A 218 7.57 1.27 7.95
CA VAL A 218 6.27 1.58 8.57
C VAL A 218 5.97 0.66 9.74
N TRP A 219 6.31 -0.63 9.65
CA TRP A 219 6.14 -1.56 10.77
C TRP A 219 6.98 -1.14 11.98
N LEU A 220 8.20 -0.62 11.70
CA LEU A 220 9.13 -0.17 12.75
C LEU A 220 8.74 1.17 13.36
N SER A 221 8.27 2.12 12.54
CA SER A 221 8.03 3.50 12.96
C SER A 221 6.61 3.78 13.46
N GLN A 222 5.61 3.01 12.99
CA GLN A 222 4.20 3.24 13.27
C GLN A 222 3.50 2.06 13.95
N SER A 223 4.21 0.94 14.18
CA SER A 223 3.68 -0.27 14.79
C SER A 223 4.68 -0.88 15.78
N ASN A 224 4.46 -2.13 16.16
CA ASN A 224 5.32 -2.87 17.08
C ASN A 224 6.34 -3.76 16.35
N GLY A 225 6.63 -3.42 15.09
CA GLY A 225 7.49 -4.21 14.23
C GLY A 225 8.94 -4.29 14.72
N ARG A 226 9.57 -5.39 14.35
CA ARG A 226 11.01 -5.62 14.56
C ARG A 226 11.62 -6.10 13.26
N SER A 227 12.84 -5.68 12.97
CA SER A 227 13.60 -6.19 11.83
C SER A 227 15.05 -6.37 12.18
N GLU A 228 15.65 -7.38 11.60
CA GLU A 228 17.08 -7.63 11.59
C GLU A 228 17.50 -7.94 10.16
N VAL A 229 18.56 -7.29 9.70
CA VAL A 229 19.14 -7.49 8.37
C VAL A 229 20.62 -7.80 8.54
N VAL A 230 21.11 -8.72 7.76
CA VAL A 230 22.55 -9.04 7.70
C VAL A 230 22.98 -9.23 6.26
N SER A 231 24.24 -8.87 5.98
CA SER A 231 24.95 -9.18 4.73
C SER A 231 26.22 -9.99 5.04
N VAL A 232 26.50 -10.99 4.23
CA VAL A 232 27.64 -11.90 4.42
C VAL A 232 28.30 -12.24 3.09
N GLU A 233 29.60 -12.55 3.13
CA GLU A 233 30.25 -13.32 2.06
C GLU A 233 29.81 -14.79 2.21
N GLY A 234 29.08 -15.32 1.23
CA GLY A 234 28.55 -16.69 1.28
C GLY A 234 27.17 -16.83 0.62
N SER A 235 26.45 -17.85 1.04
CA SER A 235 25.15 -18.22 0.50
C SER A 235 23.97 -17.63 1.30
N ALA A 236 22.77 -17.67 0.73
CA ALA A 236 21.52 -17.33 1.42
C ALA A 236 21.36 -18.12 2.74
N ALA A 237 21.79 -19.38 2.78
CA ALA A 237 21.78 -20.20 3.98
C ALA A 237 22.74 -19.67 5.07
N ASP A 238 23.87 -19.11 4.67
CA ASP A 238 24.84 -18.51 5.59
C ASP A 238 24.30 -17.19 6.15
N ALA A 239 23.63 -16.40 5.32
CA ALA A 239 22.99 -15.15 5.74
C ALA A 239 21.88 -15.42 6.79
N VAL A 240 21.00 -16.41 6.57
CA VAL A 240 19.97 -16.80 7.55
C VAL A 240 20.59 -17.31 8.86
N ALA A 241 21.66 -18.10 8.77
CA ALA A 241 22.37 -18.57 9.96
C ALA A 241 23.05 -17.42 10.71
N ALA A 242 23.53 -16.37 10.01
CA ALA A 242 24.14 -15.19 10.61
C ALA A 242 23.12 -14.30 11.38
N LEU A 243 21.80 -14.40 11.10
CA LEU A 243 20.73 -13.86 11.95
C LEU A 243 20.58 -14.61 13.31
N GLY A 244 21.36 -15.67 13.56
CA GLY A 244 21.25 -16.46 14.77
C GLY A 244 20.28 -17.63 14.68
N CYS A 245 19.66 -17.85 13.51
CA CYS A 245 18.74 -18.97 13.28
C CYS A 245 19.53 -20.28 13.17
N ARG A 246 19.30 -21.22 14.09
CA ARG A 246 19.97 -22.53 14.10
C ARG A 246 19.21 -23.58 13.30
N HIS A 247 17.89 -23.48 13.30
CA HIS A 247 16.99 -24.36 12.58
C HIS A 247 16.12 -23.51 11.65
N TYR A 248 16.17 -23.78 10.36
CA TYR A 248 15.36 -23.06 9.38
C TYR A 248 15.14 -23.91 8.13
N ARG A 249 14.18 -23.50 7.34
CA ARG A 249 13.88 -24.06 6.03
C ARG A 249 13.95 -22.95 4.99
N LEU A 250 14.50 -23.26 3.84
CA LEU A 250 14.50 -22.35 2.68
C LEU A 250 13.48 -22.83 1.66
N GLY A 251 12.69 -21.91 1.13
CA GLY A 251 11.78 -22.11 0.03
C GLY A 251 12.17 -21.22 -1.13
N PRO A 252 12.57 -21.76 -2.29
CA PRO A 252 12.99 -20.97 -3.43
C PRO A 252 11.84 -20.11 -3.96
N LEU A 253 12.15 -18.88 -4.32
CA LEU A 253 11.26 -17.93 -4.97
C LEU A 253 11.80 -17.59 -6.37
N THR A 254 10.91 -17.36 -7.32
CA THR A 254 11.29 -16.63 -8.53
C THR A 254 11.51 -15.16 -8.19
N ALA A 255 12.29 -14.44 -8.98
CA ALA A 255 12.49 -13.01 -8.81
C ALA A 255 11.13 -12.27 -8.72
N SER A 256 10.21 -12.57 -9.63
CA SER A 256 8.86 -12.01 -9.65
C SER A 256 8.12 -12.23 -8.31
N ARG A 257 8.17 -13.44 -7.71
CA ARG A 257 7.53 -13.70 -6.41
C ARG A 257 8.21 -12.98 -5.26
N ALA A 258 9.53 -12.87 -5.29
CA ALA A 258 10.28 -12.12 -4.28
C ALA A 258 9.92 -10.63 -4.31
N ILE A 259 9.79 -10.05 -5.51
CA ILE A 259 9.39 -8.67 -5.72
C ILE A 259 7.96 -8.43 -5.19
N ASP A 260 7.01 -9.33 -5.49
CA ASP A 260 5.64 -9.21 -4.95
C ASP A 260 5.62 -9.23 -3.42
N TRP A 261 6.43 -10.10 -2.80
CA TRP A 261 6.58 -10.17 -1.33
C TRP A 261 7.17 -8.89 -0.74
N MET A 262 8.24 -8.37 -1.33
CA MET A 262 8.87 -7.12 -0.90
C MET A 262 7.90 -5.94 -1.06
N ALA A 263 7.23 -5.84 -2.21
CA ALA A 263 6.27 -4.78 -2.48
C ALA A 263 5.05 -4.86 -1.54
N TRP A 264 4.52 -6.07 -1.27
CA TRP A 264 3.45 -6.28 -0.30
C TRP A 264 3.84 -5.79 1.10
N ALA A 265 5.03 -6.14 1.55
CA ALA A 265 5.51 -5.72 2.87
C ALA A 265 5.64 -4.19 2.95
N ALA A 266 6.27 -3.58 1.95
CA ALA A 266 6.50 -2.14 1.91
C ALA A 266 5.20 -1.32 1.69
N ALA A 267 4.19 -1.91 1.06
CA ALA A 267 2.86 -1.31 0.93
C ALA A 267 2.06 -1.39 2.24
N SER A 268 2.28 -2.41 3.05
CA SER A 268 1.46 -2.68 4.25
C SER A 268 1.86 -1.79 5.42
N GLY A 269 0.90 -1.52 6.29
CA GLY A 269 1.15 -0.78 7.54
C GLY A 269 1.56 -1.66 8.71
N GLY A 270 1.72 -2.98 8.51
CA GLY A 270 1.86 -3.91 9.62
C GLY A 270 0.57 -4.01 10.45
N ALA A 271 0.71 -4.31 11.74
CA ALA A 271 -0.41 -4.54 12.64
C ALA A 271 -1.18 -3.26 13.02
N HIS A 272 -0.49 -2.13 13.14
CA HIS A 272 -1.06 -0.87 13.65
C HIS A 272 -0.70 0.36 12.81
N GLY A 273 0.31 0.27 11.93
CA GLY A 273 0.71 1.36 11.06
C GLY A 273 -0.24 1.53 9.87
N ARG A 274 -0.01 2.58 9.11
CA ARG A 274 -0.81 2.89 7.94
C ARG A 274 -0.27 2.24 6.69
N ARG A 275 -1.19 1.73 5.91
CA ARG A 275 -0.88 1.26 4.57
C ARG A 275 -0.37 2.42 3.69
N ARG A 276 0.71 2.20 2.94
CA ARG A 276 1.32 3.18 2.02
C ARG A 276 0.76 3.09 0.60
N GLY A 277 0.14 1.96 0.24
CA GLY A 277 -0.32 1.64 -1.11
C GLY A 277 0.69 0.83 -1.91
N MET A 278 0.21 0.13 -2.94
CA MET A 278 1.05 -0.76 -3.75
C MET A 278 2.02 0.00 -4.66
N ALA A 279 1.70 1.23 -5.06
CA ALA A 279 2.64 2.10 -5.78
C ALA A 279 3.92 2.35 -4.96
N ALA A 280 3.77 2.71 -3.68
CA ALA A 280 4.90 2.85 -2.76
C ALA A 280 5.61 1.52 -2.51
N GLY A 281 4.85 0.42 -2.43
CA GLY A 281 5.40 -0.93 -2.31
C GLY A 281 6.28 -1.31 -3.49
N ARG A 282 5.81 -1.09 -4.73
CA ARG A 282 6.57 -1.30 -5.96
C ARG A 282 7.87 -0.50 -5.95
N HIS A 283 7.77 0.80 -5.63
CA HIS A 283 8.95 1.68 -5.55
C HIS A 283 10.00 1.13 -4.58
N SER A 284 9.60 0.82 -3.34
CA SER A 284 10.54 0.31 -2.33
C SER A 284 11.16 -1.04 -2.72
N ALA A 285 10.39 -1.94 -3.33
CA ALA A 285 10.91 -3.24 -3.79
C ALA A 285 11.92 -3.10 -4.93
N LEU A 286 11.63 -2.24 -5.92
CA LEU A 286 12.56 -1.97 -7.02
C LEU A 286 13.81 -1.26 -6.52
N TRP A 287 13.67 -0.29 -5.62
CA TRP A 287 14.81 0.40 -5.02
C TRP A 287 15.73 -0.57 -4.27
N ALA A 288 15.15 -1.49 -3.46
CA ALA A 288 15.95 -2.50 -2.77
C ALA A 288 16.74 -3.38 -3.76
N LEU A 289 16.15 -3.77 -4.88
CA LEU A 289 16.84 -4.55 -5.90
C LEU A 289 17.96 -3.76 -6.60
N LEU A 290 17.74 -2.48 -6.88
CA LEU A 290 18.76 -1.61 -7.48
C LEU A 290 19.96 -1.44 -6.53
N GLU A 291 19.73 -1.30 -5.24
CA GLU A 291 20.79 -1.27 -4.21
C GLU A 291 21.55 -2.61 -4.11
N LEU A 292 20.83 -3.73 -4.18
CA LEU A 292 21.44 -5.05 -4.15
C LEU A 292 22.28 -5.32 -5.40
N ALA A 293 21.83 -4.83 -6.55
CA ALA A 293 22.54 -4.97 -7.83
C ALA A 293 23.66 -3.93 -8.03
N GLY A 294 23.86 -3.00 -7.09
CA GLY A 294 24.86 -1.95 -7.21
C GLY A 294 24.58 -0.92 -8.33
N VAL A 295 23.33 -0.84 -8.80
CA VAL A 295 22.88 0.07 -9.86
C VAL A 295 22.34 1.39 -9.28
N ALA A 296 21.96 1.39 -8.00
CA ALA A 296 21.43 2.59 -7.34
C ALA A 296 22.50 3.67 -7.21
N GLU A 297 22.13 4.90 -7.60
CA GLU A 297 22.94 6.11 -7.41
C GLU A 297 22.10 7.19 -6.75
N PRO A 298 22.73 8.16 -6.03
CA PRO A 298 21.99 9.31 -5.49
C PRO A 298 21.23 10.02 -6.60
N ASP A 299 19.96 10.37 -6.33
CA ASP A 299 19.07 11.04 -7.27
C ASP A 299 18.70 10.26 -8.54
N LEU A 300 18.90 8.92 -8.54
CA LEU A 300 18.56 8.05 -9.66
C LEU A 300 17.06 8.13 -9.99
N VAL A 301 16.75 8.51 -11.22
CA VAL A 301 15.40 8.36 -11.78
C VAL A 301 15.30 6.98 -12.42
N VAL A 302 14.43 6.13 -11.91
CA VAL A 302 14.26 4.75 -12.40
C VAL A 302 13.55 4.77 -13.76
N SER A 303 14.35 4.90 -14.83
CA SER A 303 13.86 4.85 -16.21
C SER A 303 13.64 3.40 -16.69
N GLU A 304 13.03 3.23 -17.87
CA GLU A 304 12.94 1.90 -18.52
C GLU A 304 14.34 1.32 -18.75
N ALA A 305 15.34 2.13 -19.11
CA ALA A 305 16.71 1.69 -19.30
C ALA A 305 17.35 1.17 -17.99
N VAL A 306 17.11 1.81 -16.86
CA VAL A 306 17.57 1.33 -15.55
C VAL A 306 16.90 0.01 -15.17
N LEU A 307 15.62 -0.17 -15.53
CA LEU A 307 14.93 -1.46 -15.32
C LEU A 307 15.42 -2.54 -16.28
N GLU A 308 15.90 -2.21 -17.48
CA GLU A 308 16.58 -3.16 -18.39
C GLU A 308 17.92 -3.60 -17.81
N GLU A 309 18.72 -2.68 -17.27
CA GLU A 309 19.97 -3.00 -16.57
C GLU A 309 19.73 -3.92 -15.37
N LEU A 310 18.73 -3.62 -14.55
CA LEU A 310 18.33 -4.50 -13.46
C LEU A 310 17.89 -5.88 -13.98
N ALA A 311 17.16 -5.95 -15.10
CA ALA A 311 16.74 -7.22 -15.71
C ALA A 311 17.93 -8.09 -16.12
N GLU A 312 19.03 -7.50 -16.58
CA GLU A 312 20.27 -8.21 -16.94
C GLU A 312 20.97 -8.78 -15.68
N ALA A 313 20.87 -8.09 -14.54
CA ALA A 313 21.47 -8.55 -13.28
C ALA A 313 20.60 -9.62 -12.56
N LEU A 314 19.28 -9.61 -12.71
CA LEU A 314 18.37 -10.50 -11.99
C LEU A 314 18.68 -12.00 -12.09
N PRO A 315 19.18 -12.58 -13.22
CA PRO A 315 19.55 -13.98 -13.33
C PRO A 315 20.66 -14.43 -12.37
N GLU A 316 21.50 -13.52 -11.92
CA GLU A 316 22.58 -13.80 -10.97
C GLU A 316 22.07 -13.90 -9.53
N PHE A 317 20.84 -13.39 -9.27
CA PHE A 317 20.23 -13.45 -7.97
C PHE A 317 19.40 -14.71 -7.76
N ARG A 318 19.51 -15.28 -6.56
CA ARG A 318 18.66 -16.35 -6.05
C ARG A 318 17.87 -15.85 -4.86
N PHE A 319 16.58 -16.05 -4.90
CA PHE A 319 15.65 -15.58 -3.87
C PHE A 319 15.06 -16.74 -3.10
N TYR A 320 14.92 -16.56 -1.80
CA TYR A 320 14.33 -17.56 -0.90
C TYR A 320 13.43 -16.88 0.12
N ALA A 321 12.24 -17.44 0.36
CA ALA A 321 11.60 -17.27 1.65
C ALA A 321 12.25 -18.22 2.66
N TRP A 322 12.29 -17.86 3.93
CA TRP A 322 12.77 -18.75 4.96
C TRP A 322 11.83 -18.80 6.16
N ASP A 323 11.89 -19.90 6.91
CA ASP A 323 11.01 -20.19 8.04
C ASP A 323 11.80 -20.93 9.13
N ASP A 324 11.68 -20.48 10.38
CA ASP A 324 12.31 -21.07 11.58
C ASP A 324 11.40 -22.07 12.30
N GLY A 325 10.22 -22.37 11.75
CA GLY A 325 9.23 -23.25 12.35
C GLY A 325 8.39 -22.60 13.46
N ALA A 326 8.65 -21.34 13.81
CA ALA A 326 7.80 -20.62 14.75
C ALA A 326 6.42 -20.32 14.13
N PRO A 327 5.33 -20.34 14.90
CA PRO A 327 4.02 -19.98 14.38
C PRO A 327 4.03 -18.60 13.75
N ALA A 328 3.52 -18.49 12.53
CA ALA A 328 3.35 -17.20 11.88
C ALA A 328 2.25 -16.41 12.60
N THR A 329 2.63 -15.34 13.30
CA THR A 329 1.71 -14.44 13.97
C THR A 329 1.83 -13.05 13.34
N GLY A 330 0.72 -12.54 12.80
CA GLY A 330 0.69 -11.20 12.22
C GLY A 330 1.39 -11.08 10.85
N TRP A 331 2.08 -9.97 10.64
CA TRP A 331 2.83 -9.67 9.42
C TRP A 331 4.26 -10.18 9.55
N SER A 332 4.75 -10.81 8.51
CA SER A 332 6.12 -11.34 8.48
C SER A 332 6.70 -11.18 7.09
N LEU A 333 7.94 -10.69 7.02
CA LEU A 333 8.78 -10.74 5.82
C LEU A 333 10.11 -11.40 6.19
N ARG A 334 10.26 -12.65 5.75
CA ARG A 334 11.48 -13.44 5.94
C ARG A 334 12.01 -13.83 4.58
N ILE A 335 12.97 -13.05 4.09
CA ILE A 335 13.55 -13.23 2.77
C ILE A 335 15.07 -13.35 2.89
N ALA A 336 15.67 -14.22 2.07
CA ALA A 336 17.10 -14.27 1.86
C ALA A 336 17.38 -14.16 0.38
N ILE A 337 18.41 -13.41 0.02
CA ILE A 337 18.80 -13.11 -1.34
C ILE A 337 20.29 -13.41 -1.47
N GLU A 338 20.68 -14.08 -2.54
CA GLU A 338 22.08 -14.45 -2.85
C GLU A 338 22.44 -13.92 -4.22
N ASP A 339 23.48 -13.12 -4.28
CA ASP A 339 24.15 -12.79 -5.52
C ASP A 339 25.23 -13.83 -5.78
N THR A 340 25.03 -14.63 -6.82
CA THR A 340 25.93 -15.75 -7.16
C THR A 340 27.18 -15.28 -7.91
N SER A 341 27.16 -14.06 -8.48
CA SER A 341 28.32 -13.48 -9.19
C SER A 341 29.35 -12.94 -8.20
N ASP A 342 28.91 -12.22 -7.18
CA ASP A 342 29.76 -11.59 -6.18
C ASP A 342 29.99 -12.47 -4.95
N GLY A 343 29.23 -13.57 -4.81
CA GLY A 343 29.32 -14.46 -3.67
C GLY A 343 28.89 -13.80 -2.35
N VAL A 344 27.92 -12.88 -2.44
CA VAL A 344 27.36 -12.14 -1.30
C VAL A 344 25.92 -12.56 -1.10
N ALA A 345 25.48 -12.59 0.15
CA ALA A 345 24.09 -12.87 0.48
C ALA A 345 23.57 -11.97 1.60
N TRP A 346 22.29 -11.68 1.52
CA TRP A 346 21.55 -10.92 2.51
C TRP A 346 20.41 -11.75 3.10
N ALA A 347 20.09 -11.51 4.36
CA ALA A 347 18.89 -12.05 4.99
C ALA A 347 18.17 -10.97 5.81
N LEU A 348 16.86 -10.88 5.64
CA LEU A 348 15.96 -10.03 6.40
C LEU A 348 15.03 -10.93 7.22
N ASN A 349 14.93 -10.63 8.52
CA ASN A 349 13.91 -11.14 9.43
C ASN A 349 13.08 -9.96 9.92
N ALA A 350 11.87 -9.83 9.47
CA ALA A 350 10.96 -8.81 9.96
C ALA A 350 9.62 -9.42 10.37
N ALA A 351 9.10 -8.95 11.49
CA ALA A 351 7.81 -9.38 12.02
C ALA A 351 7.12 -8.24 12.75
N ASP A 352 5.79 -8.19 12.61
CA ASP A 352 4.92 -7.29 13.32
C ASP A 352 3.64 -8.01 13.72
N ALA A 353 3.31 -8.00 15.00
CA ALA A 353 2.16 -8.70 15.54
C ALA A 353 1.33 -7.78 16.43
N ARG A 354 0.02 -7.99 16.43
CA ARG A 354 -0.82 -7.43 17.49
C ARG A 354 -0.41 -8.09 18.80
N LEU A 355 0.01 -7.26 19.75
CA LEU A 355 0.12 -7.70 21.14
C LEU A 355 -1.30 -7.67 21.70
N ASP A 356 -1.84 -8.84 22.01
CA ASP A 356 -3.13 -9.00 22.68
C ASP A 356 -3.09 -8.44 24.12
#